data_ba44ce65524059762f5287016c2fdb77
#
_entry.id   ba44ce65524059762f5287016c2fdb77
#
_cell.length_a   1.000
_cell.length_b   1.000
_cell.length_c   1.000
_cell.angle_alpha   90.00
_cell.angle_beta   90.00
_cell.angle_gamma   90.00
#
_symmetry.space_group_name_H-M   'P 1'
#
loop_
_entity.id
_entity.type
_entity.pdbx_description
1 polymer ?
#
loop_
_entity_poly.entity_id
_entity_poly.type
_entity_poly.pdbx_seq_one_letter_code
_entity_poly.pdbx_strand_id
1 'polypeptide(L)'
;MKKSLFTKTLLVAAISVGVLASCTKQNDLLPEAIPQSKSASTSQTSLATSYTITFEGISSSYKANNTSYGDNAYSSWTGTQIAPYVHSPSNLKFAIKGAGGGSPVDYWNGGFVVSDWNYKSNISGKTGDWWYSYLNQCSVYSGTHGAKNGGYAGSSNFAVMFGYVDSYNSSYATRPKLDFTSGSGVVEGMYVSLSSYTYGVIQNGNAFGSGAATPLKDVAGGTGYLKLLAYGFNGSAATNNGDPVEIDLARYNNHLPVAGPLTSWTYFDLSDLGNVTRVEFNIEGNDSGSYGLNTPAYVCIDNVKVTL
;
A
#
# COMPACT_ATOMS: atom_id res chain seq x y z
N MET A 1 39.85 -40.97 3.07
CA MET A 1 41.15 -40.53 2.52
C MET A 1 40.91 -39.53 1.40
N LYS A 2 41.58 -38.46 1.44
CA LYS A 2 42.01 -37.34 0.59
C LYS A 2 41.39 -36.01 1.00
N LYS A 3 42.21 -35.25 1.75
CA LYS A 3 42.14 -33.81 1.98
C LYS A 3 42.62 -33.11 0.73
N SER A 4 41.99 -32.00 0.35
CA SER A 4 42.58 -31.01 -0.56
C SER A 4 42.48 -29.63 0.11
N LEU A 5 43.64 -29.13 0.47
CA LEU A 5 43.92 -27.73 0.83
C LEU A 5 43.91 -26.88 -0.48
N PHE A 6 43.30 -25.72 -0.47
CA PHE A 6 43.67 -24.66 -1.42
C PHE A 6 43.88 -23.32 -0.71
N THR A 7 44.99 -22.79 -1.07
CA THR A 7 45.85 -21.73 -0.54
C THR A 7 45.26 -20.35 -0.76
N LYS A 8 45.41 -19.49 0.25
CA LYS A 8 45.16 -18.03 0.20
C LYS A 8 46.28 -17.37 -0.62
N THR A 9 45.93 -16.51 -1.54
CA THR A 9 46.84 -15.58 -2.17
C THR A 9 46.46 -14.13 -1.79
N LEU A 10 47.35 -13.51 -1.08
CA LEU A 10 47.32 -12.11 -0.67
C LEU A 10 47.92 -11.26 -1.81
N LEU A 11 47.22 -10.23 -2.29
CA LEU A 11 47.78 -9.26 -3.23
C LEU A 11 47.83 -7.90 -2.57
N VAL A 12 49.05 -7.44 -2.39
CA VAL A 12 49.40 -6.09 -1.92
C VAL A 12 49.55 -5.20 -3.15
N ALA A 13 48.86 -4.06 -3.18
CA ALA A 13 49.03 -3.04 -4.19
C ALA A 13 49.60 -1.75 -3.53
N ALA A 14 50.66 -1.30 -4.10
CA ALA A 14 51.49 -0.19 -3.62
C ALA A 14 50.94 1.19 -3.98
N ILE A 15 51.14 2.11 -3.07
CA ILE A 15 50.87 3.55 -3.16
C ILE A 15 52.01 4.22 -3.95
N SER A 16 51.68 5.00 -4.97
CA SER A 16 52.63 5.92 -5.61
C SER A 16 52.22 7.39 -5.37
N VAL A 17 53.04 8.08 -4.65
CA VAL A 17 53.00 9.54 -4.43
C VAL A 17 53.71 10.23 -5.59
N GLY A 18 53.07 11.15 -6.27
CA GLY A 18 53.65 12.00 -7.31
C GLY A 18 53.77 13.44 -6.82
N VAL A 19 54.99 13.94 -6.82
CA VAL A 19 55.39 15.25 -6.31
C VAL A 19 55.25 16.33 -7.39
N LEU A 20 54.80 17.50 -6.96
CA LEU A 20 54.64 18.75 -7.70
C LEU A 20 55.99 19.30 -8.20
N ALA A 21 56.04 19.80 -9.43
CA ALA A 21 57.08 20.71 -9.90
C ALA A 21 56.44 22.01 -10.39
N SER A 22 56.75 23.06 -9.69
CA SER A 22 56.50 24.45 -10.01
C SER A 22 57.47 24.96 -11.10
N CYS A 23 57.02 25.67 -12.10
CA CYS A 23 57.83 26.57 -12.89
C CYS A 23 57.08 27.86 -13.20
N THR A 24 57.53 28.93 -12.64
CA THR A 24 57.21 30.32 -12.97
C THR A 24 57.90 30.74 -14.28
N LYS A 25 57.19 31.40 -15.17
CA LYS A 25 57.74 32.39 -16.11
C LYS A 25 56.80 33.55 -16.34
N GLN A 26 57.40 34.67 -16.38
CA GLN A 26 56.91 36.02 -16.28
C GLN A 26 56.65 36.65 -17.67
N ASN A 27 55.60 37.48 -17.71
CA ASN A 27 55.34 38.63 -18.59
C ASN A 27 55.22 38.43 -20.11
N ASP A 28 54.03 38.74 -20.59
CA ASP A 28 53.84 39.74 -21.65
C ASP A 28 52.46 40.38 -21.52
N LEU A 29 52.41 41.70 -21.61
CA LEU A 29 51.27 42.57 -21.49
C LEU A 29 50.43 42.57 -22.81
N LEU A 30 49.18 42.14 -22.76
CA LEU A 30 48.18 42.47 -23.74
C LEU A 30 46.86 42.86 -23.02
N PRO A 31 46.00 43.71 -23.60
CA PRO A 31 45.00 44.47 -22.85
C PRO A 31 43.83 43.61 -22.37
N GLU A 32 43.34 44.00 -21.18
CA GLU A 32 42.24 43.42 -20.46
C GLU A 32 40.99 43.24 -21.32
N ALA A 33 40.61 41.98 -21.57
CA ALA A 33 39.25 41.65 -21.92
C ALA A 33 38.42 41.62 -20.63
N ILE A 34 37.35 42.40 -20.56
CA ILE A 34 36.39 42.46 -19.47
C ILE A 34 35.88 41.03 -19.18
N PRO A 35 36.01 40.52 -17.95
CA PRO A 35 35.48 39.22 -17.62
C PRO A 35 33.94 39.28 -17.66
N GLN A 36 33.33 38.63 -18.64
CA GLN A 36 31.93 38.33 -18.57
C GLN A 36 31.71 37.49 -17.31
N SER A 37 30.98 38.05 -16.36
CA SER A 37 30.52 37.32 -15.19
C SER A 37 29.66 36.16 -15.70
N LYS A 38 30.18 34.93 -15.62
CA LYS A 38 29.34 33.75 -15.71
C LYS A 38 28.38 33.83 -14.54
N SER A 39 27.10 34.13 -14.83
CA SER A 39 26.01 33.87 -13.89
C SER A 39 26.14 32.43 -13.46
N ALA A 40 26.64 32.22 -12.26
CA ALA A 40 26.47 30.92 -11.61
C ALA A 40 24.96 30.69 -11.46
N SER A 41 24.40 29.82 -12.29
CA SER A 41 23.10 29.29 -12.02
C SER A 41 23.20 28.52 -10.72
N THR A 42 22.83 29.15 -9.63
CA THR A 42 22.53 28.46 -8.39
C THR A 42 21.35 27.55 -8.70
N SER A 43 21.62 26.30 -9.02
CA SER A 43 20.63 25.25 -8.92
C SER A 43 20.21 25.23 -7.45
N GLN A 44 19.07 25.86 -7.15
CA GLN A 44 18.39 25.65 -5.89
C GLN A 44 18.01 24.15 -5.88
N THR A 45 18.76 23.36 -5.13
CA THR A 45 18.33 22.02 -4.76
C THR A 45 17.12 22.26 -3.86
N SER A 46 15.91 22.08 -4.38
CA SER A 46 14.72 22.08 -3.54
C SER A 46 14.92 20.95 -2.52
N LEU A 47 14.90 21.30 -1.24
CA LEU A 47 14.91 20.29 -0.18
C LEU A 47 13.67 19.43 -0.36
N ALA A 48 13.85 18.12 -0.44
CA ALA A 48 12.75 17.17 -0.48
C ALA A 48 11.88 17.35 0.79
N THR A 49 10.59 17.46 0.61
CA THR A 49 9.63 17.65 1.70
C THR A 49 8.91 16.34 1.96
N SER A 50 9.02 15.83 3.18
CA SER A 50 8.36 14.59 3.58
C SER A 50 7.10 14.86 4.39
N TYR A 51 6.08 14.04 4.17
CA TYR A 51 4.78 14.08 4.83
C TYR A 51 4.43 12.69 5.37
N THR A 52 3.73 12.67 6.51
CA THR A 52 3.08 11.44 7.02
C THR A 52 1.58 11.69 7.09
N ILE A 53 0.80 10.91 6.35
CA ILE A 53 -0.64 11.03 6.26
C ILE A 53 -1.25 10.06 7.26
N THR A 54 -1.82 10.60 8.34
CA THR A 54 -2.33 9.85 9.50
C THR A 54 -3.85 9.73 9.51
N PHE A 55 -4.54 10.34 8.54
CA PHE A 55 -6.01 10.45 8.47
C PHE A 55 -6.65 11.14 9.68
N GLU A 56 -5.87 11.74 10.59
CA GLU A 56 -6.39 12.48 11.73
C GLU A 56 -6.96 13.84 11.30
N GLY A 57 -7.94 14.34 12.08
CA GLY A 57 -8.57 15.63 11.78
C GLY A 57 -9.44 15.67 10.52
N ILE A 58 -9.70 14.55 9.89
CA ILE A 58 -10.52 14.46 8.68
C ILE A 58 -11.99 14.63 9.02
N SER A 59 -12.73 15.34 8.14
CA SER A 59 -14.17 15.49 8.24
C SER A 59 -14.90 14.14 8.32
N SER A 60 -15.96 14.07 9.12
CA SER A 60 -16.82 12.89 9.21
C SER A 60 -17.44 12.47 7.86
N SER A 61 -17.53 13.41 6.90
CA SER A 61 -18.01 13.10 5.55
C SER A 61 -17.14 12.11 4.78
N TYR A 62 -15.89 11.91 5.19
CA TYR A 62 -14.99 10.91 4.59
C TYR A 62 -14.94 9.60 5.37
N LYS A 63 -15.60 9.53 6.53
CA LYS A 63 -15.52 8.36 7.41
C LYS A 63 -16.67 7.40 7.18
N ALA A 64 -16.38 6.11 7.29
CA ALA A 64 -17.40 5.09 7.43
C ALA A 64 -18.29 5.38 8.64
N ASN A 65 -19.61 5.39 8.46
CA ASN A 65 -20.57 5.63 9.52
C ASN A 65 -20.96 4.35 10.29
N ASN A 66 -20.54 3.21 9.78
CA ASN A 66 -20.67 1.89 10.42
C ASN A 66 -19.49 0.99 10.05
N THR A 67 -19.48 -0.23 10.55
CA THR A 67 -18.41 -1.22 10.30
C THR A 67 -18.49 -1.83 8.91
N SER A 68 -19.56 -1.58 8.16
CA SER A 68 -19.81 -2.17 6.87
C SER A 68 -19.97 -1.10 5.78
N TYR A 69 -19.42 -1.33 4.60
CA TYR A 69 -19.56 -0.56 3.36
C TYR A 69 -19.12 0.91 3.34
N GLY A 70 -18.92 1.58 4.48
CA GLY A 70 -18.54 3.00 4.51
C GLY A 70 -19.58 3.93 3.90
N ASP A 71 -20.83 3.83 4.33
CA ASP A 71 -21.98 4.52 3.74
C ASP A 71 -21.85 6.02 3.59
N ASN A 72 -21.16 6.70 4.50
CA ASN A 72 -20.93 8.14 4.42
C ASN A 72 -19.84 8.53 3.40
N ALA A 73 -18.98 7.61 3.03
CA ALA A 73 -18.02 7.82 1.95
C ALA A 73 -18.61 7.44 0.57
N TYR A 74 -19.74 6.74 0.59
CA TYR A 74 -20.36 6.18 -0.58
C TYR A 74 -21.86 6.01 -0.33
N SER A 75 -22.69 6.59 -1.18
CA SER A 75 -24.14 6.50 -1.04
C SER A 75 -24.73 5.49 -2.02
N SER A 76 -25.08 4.32 -1.54
CA SER A 76 -25.77 3.30 -2.32
C SER A 76 -27.18 3.70 -2.76
N TRP A 77 -27.85 4.52 -1.98
CA TRP A 77 -29.25 4.89 -2.24
C TRP A 77 -29.41 6.01 -3.27
N THR A 78 -28.44 6.92 -3.35
CA THR A 78 -28.52 8.08 -4.26
C THR A 78 -27.69 7.89 -5.53
N GLY A 79 -26.85 6.86 -5.57
CA GLY A 79 -25.89 6.66 -6.64
C GLY A 79 -24.78 7.71 -6.68
N THR A 80 -24.64 8.50 -5.63
CA THR A 80 -23.68 9.58 -5.54
C THR A 80 -22.44 9.10 -4.81
N GLN A 81 -21.31 9.09 -5.52
CA GLN A 81 -20.01 8.92 -4.93
C GLN A 81 -19.54 10.25 -4.36
N ILE A 82 -19.13 10.28 -3.10
CA ILE A 82 -18.50 11.48 -2.53
C ILE A 82 -17.10 11.70 -3.09
N ALA A 83 -16.57 12.93 -2.92
CA ALA A 83 -15.22 13.24 -3.34
C ALA A 83 -14.20 12.34 -2.64
N PRO A 84 -13.15 11.88 -3.34
CA PRO A 84 -12.05 11.16 -2.74
C PRO A 84 -11.31 12.05 -1.76
N TYR A 85 -10.76 11.46 -0.70
CA TYR A 85 -9.88 12.20 0.20
C TYR A 85 -8.59 12.62 -0.53
N VAL A 86 -8.21 13.89 -0.39
CA VAL A 86 -6.96 14.44 -0.92
C VAL A 86 -6.18 15.05 0.23
N HIS A 87 -4.96 14.59 0.44
CA HIS A 87 -4.01 15.21 1.35
C HIS A 87 -3.37 16.43 0.67
N SER A 88 -3.92 17.62 0.92
CA SER A 88 -3.53 18.85 0.22
C SER A 88 -2.03 19.15 0.25
N PRO A 89 -1.29 18.98 1.38
CA PRO A 89 0.14 19.30 1.40
C PRO A 89 0.99 18.46 0.45
N SER A 90 0.63 17.18 0.23
CA SER A 90 1.36 16.30 -0.69
C SER A 90 0.66 16.10 -2.03
N ASN A 91 -0.52 16.67 -2.24
CA ASN A 91 -1.37 16.44 -3.41
C ASN A 91 -1.71 14.96 -3.66
N LEU A 92 -1.59 14.11 -2.64
CA LEU A 92 -1.90 12.68 -2.78
C LEU A 92 -3.39 12.45 -2.57
N LYS A 93 -4.02 11.87 -3.58
CA LYS A 93 -5.44 11.50 -3.62
C LYS A 93 -5.62 10.01 -3.35
N PHE A 94 -6.49 9.69 -2.42
CA PHE A 94 -6.99 8.35 -2.14
C PHE A 94 -8.26 8.14 -2.95
N ALA A 95 -8.14 7.49 -4.09
CA ALA A 95 -9.25 7.33 -5.01
C ALA A 95 -10.32 6.39 -4.41
N ILE A 96 -11.59 6.69 -4.70
CA ILE A 96 -12.71 5.82 -4.37
C ILE A 96 -13.56 5.61 -5.62
N LYS A 97 -14.15 4.44 -5.77
CA LYS A 97 -15.01 4.10 -6.88
C LYS A 97 -16.26 3.39 -6.38
N GLY A 98 -17.40 3.93 -6.73
CA GLY A 98 -18.66 3.21 -6.66
C GLY A 98 -18.90 2.43 -7.94
N ALA A 99 -19.69 1.38 -7.85
CA ALA A 99 -20.16 0.62 -8.99
C ALA A 99 -21.64 0.28 -8.84
N GLY A 100 -22.24 0.02 -9.95
CA GLY A 100 -23.60 -0.38 -10.13
C GLY A 100 -23.98 -0.11 -11.57
N GLY A 101 -24.56 -1.09 -12.23
CA GLY A 101 -25.05 -0.98 -13.61
C GLY A 101 -26.44 -0.35 -13.65
N GLY A 102 -27.01 -0.06 -12.51
CA GLY A 102 -28.29 0.58 -12.35
C GLY A 102 -28.16 1.94 -11.69
N SER A 103 -29.23 2.66 -11.62
CA SER A 103 -29.36 3.79 -10.74
C SER A 103 -30.27 3.35 -9.59
N PRO A 104 -29.81 3.39 -8.35
CA PRO A 104 -28.57 3.98 -7.83
C PRO A 104 -27.37 3.04 -7.94
N VAL A 105 -26.17 3.61 -7.75
CA VAL A 105 -24.95 2.84 -7.53
C VAL A 105 -25.09 2.02 -6.25
N ASP A 106 -24.93 0.70 -6.36
CA ASP A 106 -25.37 -0.21 -5.32
C ASP A 106 -24.31 -0.53 -4.28
N TYR A 107 -23.03 -0.33 -4.61
CA TYR A 107 -21.96 -0.76 -3.73
C TYR A 107 -20.62 -0.05 -4.01
N TRP A 108 -19.74 -0.11 -3.03
CA TRP A 108 -18.36 0.30 -3.12
C TRP A 108 -17.56 -0.73 -3.94
N ASN A 109 -16.98 -0.30 -5.07
CA ASN A 109 -16.30 -1.18 -6.02
C ASN A 109 -14.77 -0.97 -6.07
N GLY A 110 -14.21 -0.29 -5.12
CA GLY A 110 -12.78 -0.14 -5.02
C GLY A 110 -12.34 1.21 -4.48
N GLY A 111 -11.06 1.27 -4.10
CA GLY A 111 -10.43 2.46 -3.58
C GLY A 111 -10.44 2.53 -2.06
N PHE A 112 -10.54 3.75 -1.52
CA PHE A 112 -10.28 4.00 -0.10
C PHE A 112 -11.44 4.70 0.57
N VAL A 113 -11.74 4.30 1.80
CA VAL A 113 -12.64 5.00 2.71
C VAL A 113 -11.95 5.18 4.05
N VAL A 114 -12.12 6.32 4.71
CA VAL A 114 -11.58 6.53 6.05
C VAL A 114 -12.49 5.88 7.08
N SER A 115 -11.91 5.28 8.11
CA SER A 115 -12.61 4.61 9.20
C SER A 115 -11.96 4.93 10.55
N ASP A 116 -12.74 4.76 11.61
CA ASP A 116 -12.26 4.79 13.00
C ASP A 116 -12.76 3.56 13.80
N TRP A 117 -13.29 2.56 13.10
CA TRP A 117 -13.86 1.37 13.71
C TRP A 117 -12.81 0.32 14.04
N ASN A 118 -12.86 -0.18 15.27
CA ASN A 118 -12.05 -1.29 15.75
C ASN A 118 -12.96 -2.36 16.35
N TYR A 119 -13.68 -3.06 15.48
CA TYR A 119 -14.68 -4.03 15.89
C TYR A 119 -14.23 -5.43 15.50
N LYS A 120 -14.04 -6.31 16.48
CA LYS A 120 -13.54 -7.68 16.29
C LYS A 120 -14.56 -8.74 16.68
N SER A 121 -15.72 -8.35 17.20
CA SER A 121 -16.60 -9.35 17.77
C SER A 121 -17.18 -10.25 16.69
N ASN A 122 -17.17 -11.49 17.02
CA ASN A 122 -18.04 -12.48 16.51
C ASN A 122 -19.47 -12.12 16.96
N ILE A 123 -20.20 -11.42 16.10
CA ILE A 123 -21.58 -11.06 16.37
C ILE A 123 -22.37 -12.38 16.48
N SER A 124 -22.95 -12.64 17.61
CA SER A 124 -23.78 -13.79 17.90
C SER A 124 -23.07 -15.14 18.04
N GLY A 125 -21.75 -15.19 18.25
CA GLY A 125 -21.02 -16.45 18.42
C GLY A 125 -20.97 -17.35 17.19
N LYS A 126 -21.26 -16.82 16.00
CA LYS A 126 -21.27 -17.56 14.75
C LYS A 126 -19.93 -17.46 14.03
N THR A 127 -18.95 -18.14 14.55
CA THR A 127 -17.63 -18.25 13.91
C THR A 127 -17.77 -18.93 12.55
N GLY A 128 -17.17 -18.33 11.51
CA GLY A 128 -17.23 -18.86 10.15
C GLY A 128 -18.53 -18.54 9.41
N ASP A 129 -19.47 -17.83 10.02
CA ASP A 129 -20.67 -17.32 9.33
C ASP A 129 -20.27 -16.07 8.52
N TRP A 130 -20.63 -16.05 7.23
CA TRP A 130 -20.41 -14.91 6.34
C TRP A 130 -21.04 -13.64 6.88
N TRP A 131 -22.14 -13.73 7.59
CA TRP A 131 -22.87 -12.62 8.19
C TRP A 131 -22.03 -11.88 9.22
N TYR A 132 -21.33 -12.60 10.07
CA TYR A 132 -20.35 -12.01 10.99
C TYR A 132 -19.24 -11.27 10.24
N SER A 133 -18.65 -11.93 9.26
CA SER A 133 -17.50 -11.42 8.52
C SER A 133 -17.86 -10.17 7.73
N TYR A 134 -19.00 -10.18 7.07
CA TYR A 134 -19.51 -9.10 6.27
C TYR A 134 -19.69 -7.77 7.01
N LEU A 135 -20.09 -7.80 8.28
CA LEU A 135 -20.35 -6.60 9.07
C LEU A 135 -19.07 -5.84 9.48
N ASN A 136 -17.90 -6.37 9.19
CA ASN A 136 -16.63 -5.81 9.67
C ASN A 136 -15.69 -5.37 8.55
N GLN A 137 -16.23 -4.99 7.40
CA GLN A 137 -15.45 -4.56 6.23
C GLN A 137 -14.61 -3.30 6.50
N CYS A 138 -15.21 -2.31 7.17
CA CYS A 138 -14.56 -1.04 7.50
C CYS A 138 -13.98 -1.03 8.93
N SER A 139 -13.74 -2.18 9.51
CA SER A 139 -13.18 -2.33 10.85
C SER A 139 -11.78 -2.94 10.79
N VAL A 140 -10.82 -2.39 11.52
CA VAL A 140 -9.48 -2.96 11.62
C VAL A 140 -9.44 -4.11 12.64
N TYR A 141 -8.64 -5.14 12.37
CA TYR A 141 -8.40 -6.24 13.31
C TYR A 141 -7.21 -5.97 14.25
N SER A 142 -6.84 -4.78 14.48
CA SER A 142 -5.72 -4.39 15.33
C SER A 142 -6.21 -3.82 16.67
N GLY A 143 -5.37 -3.85 17.69
CA GLY A 143 -5.64 -3.21 18.98
C GLY A 143 -6.76 -3.87 19.80
N THR A 144 -7.43 -3.07 20.64
CA THR A 144 -8.47 -3.52 21.57
C THR A 144 -9.84 -3.52 20.91
N HIS A 145 -10.55 -4.63 21.02
CA HIS A 145 -11.89 -4.79 20.49
C HIS A 145 -12.90 -3.77 21.05
N GLY A 146 -13.82 -3.33 20.20
CA GLY A 146 -15.03 -2.59 20.59
C GLY A 146 -14.81 -1.11 20.84
N ALA A 147 -13.62 -0.61 20.66
CA ALA A 147 -13.31 0.81 20.76
C ALA A 147 -13.05 1.42 19.38
N LYS A 148 -13.19 2.73 19.29
CA LYS A 148 -12.49 3.53 18.27
C LYS A 148 -11.03 3.64 18.67
N ASN A 149 -10.15 4.14 17.81
CA ASN A 149 -8.69 4.22 17.99
C ASN A 149 -7.97 2.90 17.68
N GLY A 150 -8.38 2.26 16.58
CA GLY A 150 -7.71 1.08 16.06
C GLY A 150 -6.58 1.38 15.09
N GLY A 151 -6.29 2.64 14.79
CA GLY A 151 -5.23 3.05 13.88
C GLY A 151 -3.83 2.76 14.42
N TYR A 152 -2.81 2.97 13.59
CA TYR A 152 -1.42 2.72 13.95
C TYR A 152 -0.99 3.56 15.18
N ALA A 153 -0.26 2.92 16.09
CA ALA A 153 0.19 3.54 17.35
C ALA A 153 -0.94 4.14 18.22
N GLY A 154 -2.18 3.66 18.05
CA GLY A 154 -3.32 4.13 18.81
C GLY A 154 -3.97 5.40 18.26
N SER A 155 -3.68 5.78 17.01
CA SER A 155 -4.41 6.83 16.30
C SER A 155 -5.89 6.51 16.18
N SER A 156 -6.72 7.53 16.01
CA SER A 156 -8.17 7.34 15.93
C SER A 156 -8.60 6.83 14.56
N ASN A 157 -7.97 7.32 13.52
CA ASN A 157 -8.39 7.08 12.14
C ASN A 157 -7.35 6.29 11.35
N PHE A 158 -7.83 5.65 10.30
CA PHE A 158 -7.05 4.94 9.30
C PHE A 158 -7.88 4.90 8.01
N ALA A 159 -7.31 4.47 6.90
CA ALA A 159 -8.10 4.19 5.72
C ALA A 159 -8.27 2.68 5.52
N VAL A 160 -9.41 2.29 4.94
CA VAL A 160 -9.66 0.93 4.46
C VAL A 160 -9.58 0.95 2.96
N MET A 161 -8.74 0.10 2.41
CA MET A 161 -8.61 -0.15 0.99
C MET A 161 -9.41 -1.39 0.61
N PHE A 162 -10.14 -1.30 -0.50
CA PHE A 162 -10.87 -2.42 -1.09
C PHE A 162 -10.64 -2.47 -2.60
N GLY A 163 -10.51 -3.65 -3.13
CA GLY A 163 -10.50 -3.95 -4.56
C GLY A 163 -9.32 -4.81 -4.99
N TYR A 164 -9.58 -5.59 -6.04
CA TYR A 164 -8.59 -6.44 -6.69
C TYR A 164 -8.98 -6.68 -8.14
N VAL A 165 -8.03 -7.09 -8.95
CA VAL A 165 -8.24 -7.49 -10.34
C VAL A 165 -7.58 -8.86 -10.54
N ASP A 166 -8.35 -9.79 -11.06
CA ASP A 166 -7.88 -11.11 -11.50
C ASP A 166 -8.43 -11.45 -12.89
N SER A 167 -8.22 -12.65 -13.34
CA SER A 167 -8.66 -13.09 -14.67
C SER A 167 -10.19 -13.09 -14.84
N TYR A 168 -10.94 -13.26 -13.75
CA TYR A 168 -12.40 -13.26 -13.78
C TYR A 168 -12.97 -11.84 -13.83
N ASN A 169 -12.47 -10.94 -12.98
CA ASN A 169 -13.08 -9.63 -12.75
C ASN A 169 -12.38 -8.46 -13.47
N SER A 170 -11.39 -8.74 -14.32
CA SER A 170 -10.55 -7.73 -14.98
C SER A 170 -11.31 -6.70 -15.83
N SER A 171 -12.52 -7.04 -16.28
CA SER A 171 -13.34 -6.15 -17.10
C SER A 171 -14.19 -5.16 -16.29
N TYR A 172 -14.48 -5.42 -15.04
CA TYR A 172 -15.38 -4.58 -14.22
C TYR A 172 -14.79 -4.13 -12.89
N ALA A 173 -13.79 -4.81 -12.38
CA ALA A 173 -13.12 -4.41 -11.15
C ALA A 173 -12.02 -3.38 -11.40
N THR A 174 -11.61 -2.72 -10.35
CA THR A 174 -10.60 -1.66 -10.41
C THR A 174 -9.62 -1.84 -9.25
N ARG A 175 -8.34 -1.75 -9.56
CA ARG A 175 -7.29 -1.66 -8.53
C ARG A 175 -7.46 -0.37 -7.73
N PRO A 176 -7.35 -0.40 -6.40
CA PRO A 176 -7.25 0.81 -5.59
C PRO A 176 -6.05 1.66 -6.01
N LYS A 177 -6.19 2.99 -5.98
CA LYS A 177 -5.16 3.91 -6.49
C LYS A 177 -4.87 5.04 -5.53
N LEU A 178 -3.58 5.31 -5.35
CA LEU A 178 -3.07 6.59 -4.86
C LEU A 178 -2.58 7.38 -6.06
N ASP A 179 -3.15 8.57 -6.29
CA ASP A 179 -2.78 9.43 -7.42
C ASP A 179 -2.23 10.77 -6.90
N PHE A 180 -1.10 11.23 -7.41
CA PHE A 180 -0.74 12.62 -7.25
C PHE A 180 -1.62 13.48 -8.18
N THR A 181 -2.37 14.43 -7.61
CA THR A 181 -3.25 15.33 -8.39
C THR A 181 -2.46 16.33 -9.20
N SER A 182 -1.21 16.57 -8.83
CA SER A 182 -0.22 17.34 -9.57
C SER A 182 1.18 16.88 -9.21
N GLY A 183 2.09 16.86 -10.18
CA GLY A 183 3.49 16.46 -9.96
C GLY A 183 3.64 14.96 -9.78
N SER A 184 4.70 14.60 -9.06
CA SER A 184 5.09 13.23 -8.70
C SER A 184 5.81 13.25 -7.37
N GLY A 185 5.97 12.09 -6.75
CA GLY A 185 6.70 11.94 -5.51
C GLY A 185 7.05 10.48 -5.23
N VAL A 186 7.75 10.25 -4.17
CA VAL A 186 8.04 8.91 -3.65
C VAL A 186 7.03 8.59 -2.57
N VAL A 187 6.23 7.53 -2.76
CA VAL A 187 5.46 6.93 -1.68
C VAL A 187 6.39 5.96 -0.99
N GLU A 188 6.97 6.36 0.14
CA GLU A 188 8.00 5.58 0.83
C GLU A 188 7.44 4.29 1.43
N GLY A 189 6.20 4.33 1.91
CA GLY A 189 5.55 3.20 2.52
C GLY A 189 4.38 3.60 3.41
N MET A 190 3.78 2.59 4.02
CA MET A 190 2.63 2.76 4.91
C MET A 190 2.57 1.62 5.91
N TYR A 191 1.82 1.79 6.99
CA TYR A 191 1.45 0.67 7.83
C TYR A 191 0.20 0.00 7.29
N VAL A 192 0.18 -1.33 7.28
CA VAL A 192 -0.94 -2.16 6.84
C VAL A 192 -1.40 -3.10 7.93
N SER A 193 -2.69 -3.39 7.97
CA SER A 193 -3.31 -4.38 8.85
C SER A 193 -4.51 -5.00 8.16
N LEU A 194 -4.98 -6.16 8.62
CA LEU A 194 -6.19 -6.77 8.09
C LEU A 194 -7.44 -6.05 8.59
N SER A 195 -8.47 -5.97 7.72
CA SER A 195 -9.82 -5.71 8.22
C SER A 195 -10.32 -6.90 9.04
N SER A 196 -11.24 -6.64 9.97
CA SER A 196 -11.83 -7.72 10.78
C SER A 196 -12.58 -8.74 9.91
N TYR A 197 -13.17 -8.28 8.79
CA TYR A 197 -13.79 -9.16 7.82
C TYR A 197 -12.77 -10.11 7.17
N THR A 198 -11.71 -9.56 6.58
CA THR A 198 -10.66 -10.36 5.92
C THR A 198 -10.02 -11.33 6.90
N TYR A 199 -9.69 -10.86 8.12
CA TYR A 199 -9.12 -11.72 9.15
C TYR A 199 -10.07 -12.87 9.53
N GLY A 200 -11.35 -12.57 9.74
CA GLY A 200 -12.35 -13.58 10.09
C GLY A 200 -12.47 -14.67 9.04
N VAL A 201 -12.47 -14.30 7.76
CA VAL A 201 -12.53 -15.26 6.65
C VAL A 201 -11.23 -16.05 6.51
N ILE A 202 -10.06 -15.43 6.65
CA ILE A 202 -8.77 -16.14 6.66
C ILE A 202 -8.78 -17.26 7.72
N GLN A 203 -9.33 -16.98 8.91
CA GLN A 203 -9.32 -17.95 10.02
C GLN A 203 -10.41 -19.02 9.88
N ASN A 204 -11.59 -18.66 9.46
CA ASN A 204 -12.79 -19.49 9.62
C ASN A 204 -13.45 -19.87 8.29
N GLY A 205 -13.01 -19.29 7.18
CA GLY A 205 -13.72 -19.37 5.92
C GLY A 205 -15.01 -18.54 5.92
N ASN A 206 -15.79 -18.72 4.86
CA ASN A 206 -17.04 -18.02 4.66
C ASN A 206 -17.96 -18.87 3.78
N ALA A 207 -19.22 -19.00 4.14
CA ALA A 207 -20.22 -19.78 3.41
C ALA A 207 -21.08 -18.91 2.47
N PHE A 208 -20.61 -17.75 2.05
CA PHE A 208 -21.35 -16.83 1.20
C PHE A 208 -21.44 -17.32 -0.25
N GLY A 209 -22.66 -17.65 -0.70
CA GLY A 209 -22.95 -17.98 -2.10
C GLY A 209 -22.21 -19.22 -2.62
N SER A 210 -22.04 -19.27 -3.95
CA SER A 210 -21.27 -20.33 -4.63
C SER A 210 -19.75 -20.15 -4.56
N GLY A 211 -19.27 -19.04 -4.01
CA GLY A 211 -17.87 -18.70 -3.80
C GLY A 211 -17.48 -18.78 -2.33
N ALA A 212 -17.84 -19.88 -1.65
CA ALA A 212 -17.47 -20.09 -0.25
C ALA A 212 -15.96 -20.04 -0.08
N ALA A 213 -15.46 -19.14 0.78
CA ALA A 213 -14.07 -19.10 1.15
C ALA A 213 -13.70 -20.22 2.11
N THR A 214 -12.60 -20.88 1.85
CA THR A 214 -12.01 -21.87 2.73
C THR A 214 -11.12 -21.17 3.77
N PRO A 215 -11.05 -21.65 5.05
CA PRO A 215 -10.03 -21.18 5.96
C PRO A 215 -8.66 -21.28 5.29
N LEU A 216 -7.91 -20.17 5.26
CA LEU A 216 -6.74 -20.07 4.39
C LEU A 216 -5.68 -21.14 4.70
N LYS A 217 -5.57 -21.56 5.96
CA LYS A 217 -4.70 -22.67 6.38
C LYS A 217 -5.04 -24.01 5.73
N ASP A 218 -6.25 -24.19 5.20
CA ASP A 218 -6.74 -25.44 4.62
C ASP A 218 -6.81 -25.40 3.07
N VAL A 219 -6.54 -24.24 2.48
CA VAL A 219 -6.51 -24.06 1.02
C VAL A 219 -5.34 -24.82 0.39
N ALA A 220 -5.59 -25.46 -0.76
CA ALA A 220 -4.56 -26.13 -1.56
C ALA A 220 -3.64 -27.06 -0.76
N GLY A 221 -4.20 -27.85 0.14
CA GLY A 221 -3.42 -28.77 0.98
C GLY A 221 -2.59 -28.09 2.06
N GLY A 222 -3.02 -26.94 2.52
CA GLY A 222 -2.39 -26.21 3.61
C GLY A 222 -1.36 -25.19 3.16
N THR A 223 -1.43 -24.73 1.90
CA THR A 223 -0.51 -23.72 1.33
C THR A 223 -1.22 -22.43 0.94
N GLY A 224 -2.29 -22.09 1.66
CA GLY A 224 -3.05 -20.88 1.41
C GLY A 224 -2.23 -19.61 1.62
N TYR A 225 -2.46 -18.62 0.78
CA TYR A 225 -1.85 -17.30 0.92
C TYR A 225 -2.80 -16.18 0.50
N LEU A 226 -2.56 -15.02 1.06
CA LEU A 226 -3.11 -13.72 0.66
C LEU A 226 -2.01 -12.69 0.76
N LYS A 227 -1.78 -11.92 -0.31
CA LYS A 227 -0.75 -10.88 -0.34
C LYS A 227 -1.28 -9.58 -0.95
N LEU A 228 -0.70 -8.47 -0.53
CA LEU A 228 -0.92 -7.16 -1.11
C LEU A 228 0.26 -6.82 -2.01
N LEU A 229 -0.04 -6.37 -3.23
CA LEU A 229 0.91 -5.91 -4.23
C LEU A 229 0.71 -4.43 -4.49
N ALA A 230 1.82 -3.71 -4.72
CA ALA A 230 1.82 -2.31 -5.12
C ALA A 230 2.62 -2.13 -6.40
N TYR A 231 2.04 -1.46 -7.37
CA TYR A 231 2.64 -1.16 -8.68
C TYR A 231 2.82 0.35 -8.82
N GLY A 232 4.01 0.80 -9.17
CA GLY A 232 4.30 2.22 -9.41
C GLY A 232 4.16 2.60 -10.88
N PHE A 233 3.70 3.82 -11.13
CA PHE A 233 3.60 4.39 -12.47
C PHE A 233 4.06 5.85 -12.47
N ASN A 234 4.80 6.24 -13.51
CA ASN A 234 5.07 7.62 -13.85
C ASN A 234 4.42 7.94 -15.20
N GLY A 235 3.30 8.66 -15.15
CA GLY A 235 2.40 8.75 -16.29
C GLY A 235 1.82 7.37 -16.63
N SER A 236 2.05 6.91 -17.86
CA SER A 236 1.67 5.58 -18.34
C SER A 236 2.77 4.52 -18.18
N ALA A 237 4.00 4.94 -17.90
CA ALA A 237 5.13 4.04 -17.76
C ALA A 237 5.15 3.41 -16.37
N ALA A 238 5.27 2.07 -16.30
CA ALA A 238 5.51 1.38 -15.04
C ALA A 238 6.92 1.72 -14.52
N THR A 239 7.03 1.89 -13.22
CA THR A 239 8.31 2.01 -12.50
C THR A 239 8.75 0.64 -11.98
N ASN A 240 9.89 0.55 -11.33
CA ASN A 240 10.43 -0.70 -10.80
C ASN A 240 10.44 -1.85 -11.86
N ASN A 241 10.77 -1.54 -13.12
CA ASN A 241 10.74 -2.49 -14.25
C ASN A 241 9.37 -3.17 -14.50
N GLY A 242 8.29 -2.65 -13.90
CA GLY A 242 6.95 -3.24 -13.93
C GLY A 242 6.69 -4.27 -12.83
N ASP A 243 7.69 -4.57 -12.02
CA ASP A 243 7.55 -5.51 -10.92
C ASP A 243 6.84 -4.84 -9.72
N PRO A 244 5.88 -5.52 -9.07
CA PRO A 244 5.28 -5.02 -7.85
C PRO A 244 6.21 -5.15 -6.66
N VAL A 245 6.03 -4.30 -5.67
CA VAL A 245 6.46 -4.55 -4.30
C VAL A 245 5.32 -5.30 -3.60
N GLU A 246 5.64 -6.30 -2.76
CA GLU A 246 4.63 -7.14 -2.14
C GLU A 246 4.83 -7.33 -0.64
N ILE A 247 3.73 -7.57 0.08
CA ILE A 247 3.73 -7.99 1.48
C ILE A 247 2.74 -9.12 1.68
N ASP A 248 3.15 -10.16 2.42
CA ASP A 248 2.24 -11.22 2.85
C ASP A 248 1.28 -10.69 3.91
N LEU A 249 -0.02 -10.76 3.63
CA LEU A 249 -1.08 -10.52 4.60
C LEU A 249 -1.32 -11.77 5.45
N ALA A 250 -1.22 -12.94 4.82
CA ALA A 250 -1.22 -14.25 5.44
C ALA A 250 -0.59 -15.26 4.47
N ARG A 251 0.22 -16.18 5.00
CA ARG A 251 0.77 -17.32 4.25
C ARG A 251 0.88 -18.54 5.15
N TYR A 252 0.47 -19.67 4.63
CA TYR A 252 0.53 -20.96 5.30
C TYR A 252 1.40 -21.95 4.52
N ASN A 253 1.97 -22.90 5.24
CA ASN A 253 2.62 -24.09 4.67
C ASN A 253 2.36 -25.26 5.59
N ASN A 254 1.90 -26.38 5.04
CA ASN A 254 1.46 -27.56 5.80
C ASN A 254 0.51 -27.19 6.95
N HIS A 255 -0.49 -26.36 6.67
CA HIS A 255 -1.49 -25.85 7.63
C HIS A 255 -0.95 -24.95 8.75
N LEU A 256 0.35 -24.65 8.75
CA LEU A 256 0.99 -23.79 9.74
C LEU A 256 1.27 -22.40 9.17
N PRO A 257 1.13 -21.34 9.96
CA PRO A 257 1.42 -19.98 9.50
C PRO A 257 2.94 -19.82 9.26
N VAL A 258 3.30 -19.31 8.08
CA VAL A 258 4.66 -18.91 7.69
C VAL A 258 4.80 -17.41 7.81
N ALA A 259 3.75 -16.66 7.41
CA ALA A 259 3.65 -15.22 7.59
C ALA A 259 2.21 -14.86 7.93
N GLY A 260 2.01 -13.97 8.88
CA GLY A 260 0.67 -13.54 9.31
C GLY A 260 -0.18 -14.68 9.89
N PRO A 261 -1.52 -14.59 9.86
CA PRO A 261 -2.25 -13.41 9.40
C PRO A 261 -1.91 -12.17 10.23
N LEU A 262 -1.85 -11.01 9.58
CA LEU A 262 -1.49 -9.78 10.25
C LEU A 262 -2.52 -9.40 11.31
N THR A 263 -2.13 -9.48 12.56
CA THR A 263 -2.95 -9.11 13.74
C THR A 263 -2.56 -7.77 14.34
N SER A 264 -1.55 -7.12 13.76
CA SER A 264 -1.03 -5.81 14.15
C SER A 264 -0.61 -5.02 12.91
N TRP A 265 -0.45 -3.73 13.08
CA TRP A 265 0.06 -2.86 12.03
C TRP A 265 1.51 -3.21 11.67
N THR A 266 1.74 -3.50 10.41
CA THR A 266 3.04 -3.88 9.85
C THR A 266 3.44 -2.89 8.78
N TYR A 267 4.69 -2.44 8.78
CA TYR A 267 5.19 -1.50 7.77
C TYR A 267 5.35 -2.20 6.43
N PHE A 268 4.79 -1.60 5.40
CA PHE A 268 4.93 -2.00 4.00
C PHE A 268 5.79 -0.95 3.29
N ASP A 269 7.02 -1.30 3.02
CA ASP A 269 7.99 -0.45 2.32
C ASP A 269 7.64 -0.41 0.83
N LEU A 270 7.51 0.79 0.27
CA LEU A 270 7.19 1.03 -1.13
C LEU A 270 8.29 1.83 -1.84
N SER A 271 9.41 2.07 -1.19
CA SER A 271 10.50 2.92 -1.70
C SER A 271 11.06 2.45 -3.04
N ASP A 272 11.05 1.14 -3.30
CA ASP A 272 11.51 0.55 -4.56
C ASP A 272 10.66 0.96 -5.78
N LEU A 273 9.43 1.45 -5.56
CA LEU A 273 8.62 2.01 -6.64
C LEU A 273 9.19 3.31 -7.20
N GLY A 274 10.07 3.99 -6.44
CA GLY A 274 10.73 5.23 -6.84
C GLY A 274 9.77 6.41 -6.99
N ASN A 275 10.10 7.35 -7.87
CA ASN A 275 9.29 8.53 -8.12
C ASN A 275 8.11 8.19 -9.04
N VAL A 276 6.89 8.37 -8.54
CA VAL A 276 5.65 7.96 -9.19
C VAL A 276 4.66 9.13 -9.30
N THR A 277 3.78 9.08 -10.30
CA THR A 277 2.55 9.89 -10.35
C THR A 277 1.36 9.12 -9.80
N ARG A 278 1.46 7.78 -9.72
CA ARG A 278 0.39 6.90 -9.24
C ARG A 278 0.96 5.60 -8.67
N VAL A 279 0.34 5.11 -7.60
CA VAL A 279 0.51 3.73 -7.11
C VAL A 279 -0.82 3.01 -7.24
N GLU A 280 -0.82 1.82 -7.85
CA GLU A 280 -1.97 0.93 -7.93
C GLU A 280 -1.74 -0.30 -7.04
N PHE A 281 -2.78 -0.73 -6.32
CA PHE A 281 -2.71 -1.90 -5.47
C PHE A 281 -3.48 -3.07 -6.06
N ASN A 282 -3.04 -4.27 -5.76
CA ASN A 282 -3.80 -5.49 -6.03
C ASN A 282 -3.73 -6.43 -4.82
N ILE A 283 -4.73 -7.26 -4.65
CA ILE A 283 -4.73 -8.32 -3.65
C ILE A 283 -4.78 -9.64 -4.41
N GLU A 284 -3.86 -10.53 -4.08
CA GLU A 284 -3.76 -11.86 -4.67
C GLU A 284 -3.80 -12.94 -3.60
N GLY A 285 -4.47 -14.05 -3.94
CA GLY A 285 -4.54 -15.22 -3.09
C GLY A 285 -4.87 -16.46 -3.90
N ASN A 286 -4.66 -17.63 -3.31
CA ASN A 286 -4.96 -18.91 -3.98
C ASN A 286 -6.26 -19.56 -3.51
N ASP A 287 -7.01 -18.93 -2.61
CA ASP A 287 -8.41 -19.29 -2.37
C ASP A 287 -9.28 -18.58 -3.40
N SER A 288 -9.51 -19.23 -4.52
CA SER A 288 -10.26 -18.69 -5.65
C SER A 288 -11.22 -19.71 -6.25
N GLY A 289 -12.29 -19.22 -6.83
CA GLY A 289 -13.33 -20.03 -7.45
C GLY A 289 -13.81 -19.47 -8.79
N SER A 290 -14.98 -19.87 -9.21
CA SER A 290 -15.58 -19.44 -10.48
C SER A 290 -15.82 -17.93 -10.56
N TYR A 291 -15.81 -17.23 -9.44
CA TYR A 291 -16.04 -15.79 -9.33
C TYR A 291 -14.80 -15.01 -8.89
N GLY A 292 -13.62 -15.58 -9.09
CA GLY A 292 -12.34 -14.98 -8.70
C GLY A 292 -11.96 -15.27 -7.26
N LEU A 293 -11.28 -14.32 -6.61
CA LEU A 293 -10.82 -14.46 -5.24
C LEU A 293 -11.96 -14.60 -4.25
N ASN A 294 -11.96 -15.67 -3.45
CA ASN A 294 -12.96 -15.93 -2.41
C ASN A 294 -12.65 -15.18 -1.11
N THR A 295 -11.37 -15.02 -0.79
CA THR A 295 -10.95 -14.28 0.40
C THR A 295 -11.23 -12.78 0.20
N PRO A 296 -11.91 -12.09 1.14
CA PRO A 296 -12.24 -10.67 0.99
C PRO A 296 -11.03 -9.78 0.83
N ALA A 297 -11.07 -8.86 -0.13
CA ALA A 297 -9.97 -7.99 -0.53
C ALA A 297 -9.99 -6.64 0.23
N TYR A 298 -10.04 -6.68 1.56
CA TYR A 298 -10.03 -5.48 2.42
C TYR A 298 -8.75 -5.42 3.25
N VAL A 299 -8.03 -4.30 3.13
CA VAL A 299 -6.81 -4.01 3.89
C VAL A 299 -6.91 -2.63 4.52
N CYS A 300 -6.57 -2.52 5.79
CA CYS A 300 -6.46 -1.24 6.48
C CYS A 300 -5.06 -0.67 6.29
N ILE A 301 -4.96 0.64 6.04
CA ILE A 301 -3.71 1.36 5.88
C ILE A 301 -3.67 2.61 6.77
N ASP A 302 -2.48 2.96 7.25
CA ASP A 302 -2.26 4.15 8.05
C ASP A 302 -0.83 4.69 7.90
N ASN A 303 -0.62 5.93 8.34
CA ASN A 303 0.69 6.59 8.33
C ASN A 303 1.41 6.45 6.98
N VAL A 304 0.71 6.85 5.90
CA VAL A 304 1.29 6.84 4.55
C VAL A 304 2.37 7.91 4.46
N LYS A 305 3.60 7.49 4.19
CA LYS A 305 4.77 8.38 4.07
C LYS A 305 5.03 8.75 2.62
N VAL A 306 5.21 10.04 2.37
CA VAL A 306 5.40 10.60 1.03
C VAL A 306 6.50 11.65 1.05
N THR A 307 7.38 11.63 0.06
CA THR A 307 8.41 12.66 -0.19
C THR A 307 8.22 13.26 -1.58
N LEU A 308 8.23 14.62 -1.64
CA LEU A 308 8.09 15.42 -2.87
C LEU A 308 9.41 16.09 -3.25
#